data_d4c85593b75e5ff2ed780f9f821b427d
#
_entry.id   d4c85593b75e5ff2ed780f9f821b427d
#
_cell.length_a   1.000
_cell.length_b   1.000
_cell.length_c   1.000
_cell.angle_alpha   90.00
_cell.angle_beta   90.00
_cell.angle_gamma   90.00
#
_symmetry.space_group_name_H-M   'P 1'
#
loop_
_entity.id
_entity.type
_entity.pdbx_description
1 polymer ?
#
loop_
_entity_poly.entity_id
_entity_poly.type
_entity_poly.pdbx_seq_one_letter_code
_entity_poly.pdbx_strand_id
1 'polypeptide(L)'
;GSDDDSPVHHARDDRPGPAESLEGEDFRKALATAIGGLPEREKLVLSLYYDEELNLKEIGKVLEVSESRVCQIHGQALVRVRARMEEWQRGR
;
A
#
# COMPACT_ATOMS: atom_id res chain seq x y z
N GLY A 1 0.38 18.71 -5.98
CA GLY A 1 0.36 18.66 -6.15
C GLY A 1 0.03 18.34 -6.41
N SER A 2 0.11 18.44 -6.35
CA SER A 2 -0.16 18.19 -6.56
C SER A 2 -0.77 17.85 -6.83
N ASP A 3 -0.84 17.91 -6.84
CA ASP A 3 -1.38 17.60 -7.04
C ASP A 3 -1.99 17.10 -7.39
N ASP A 4 -2.02 17.02 -7.43
CA ASP A 4 -2.57 16.56 -7.73
C ASP A 4 -3.07 15.94 -8.04
N ASP A 5 -3.17 15.92 -7.98
CA ASP A 5 -3.51 15.35 -8.25
C ASP A 5 -4.17 14.70 -8.47
N SER A 6 -4.41 14.61 -8.42
CA SER A 6 -4.85 14.01 -8.71
C SER A 6 -5.73 13.60 -8.85
N PRO A 7 -6.12 13.63 -9.03
CA PRO A 7 -6.91 13.20 -9.36
C PRO A 7 -7.54 12.54 -9.67
N VAL A 8 -7.57 12.62 -9.67
CA VAL A 8 -7.97 12.00 -10.11
C VAL A 8 -8.47 11.06 -9.91
N HIS A 9 -8.41 10.75 -9.44
CA HIS A 9 -8.82 9.88 -9.27
C HIS A 9 -9.82 9.66 -8.95
N HIS A 10 -10.16 10.15 -9.03
CA HIS A 10 -11.10 10.00 -8.85
C HIS A 10 -12.11 9.82 -9.47
N ALA A 11 -11.91 10.04 -9.98
CA ALA A 11 -13.10 9.82 -10.60
C ALA A 11 -13.60 8.51 -10.38
N ARG A 12 -14.24 8.33 -9.62
CA ARG A 12 -14.57 7.17 -9.28
C ARG A 12 -15.67 6.67 -9.92
N ASP A 13 -15.65 5.55 -10.35
CA ASP A 13 -16.72 5.02 -10.97
C ASP A 13 -17.72 4.55 -10.04
N ASP A 14 -18.96 4.42 -10.44
CA ASP A 14 -20.01 3.97 -9.57
C ASP A 14 -20.15 2.48 -9.51
N ARG A 15 -19.37 1.77 -10.26
CA ARG A 15 -19.44 0.32 -10.23
C ARG A 15 -18.95 -0.21 -8.90
N PRO A 16 -19.50 -1.34 -8.43
CA PRO A 16 -18.96 -1.96 -7.24
C PRO A 16 -17.49 -2.28 -7.45
N GLY A 17 -16.67 -1.93 -6.51
CA GLY A 17 -15.28 -2.26 -6.58
C GLY A 17 -15.06 -3.73 -6.26
N PRO A 18 -13.84 -4.22 -6.51
CA PRO A 18 -13.53 -5.62 -6.18
C PRO A 18 -13.81 -5.94 -4.72
N ALA A 19 -13.79 -4.94 -3.87
CA ALA A 19 -13.96 -5.17 -2.44
C ALA A 19 -15.39 -5.46 -2.05
N GLU A 20 -16.32 -5.32 -3.00
CA GLU A 20 -17.72 -5.50 -2.67
C GLU A 20 -18.32 -6.79 -3.22
N SER A 21 -17.46 -7.72 -3.64
CA SER A 21 -17.90 -8.98 -4.20
C SER A 21 -17.18 -10.11 -3.50
N LEU A 22 -17.54 -11.34 -3.82
CA LEU A 22 -16.78 -12.48 -3.32
C LEU A 22 -15.34 -12.43 -3.80
N GLU A 23 -15.17 -12.01 -5.04
CA GLU A 23 -13.85 -11.81 -5.59
C GLU A 23 -13.10 -10.74 -4.81
N GLY A 24 -13.85 -9.74 -4.34
CA GLY A 24 -13.26 -8.69 -3.53
C GLY A 24 -12.74 -9.18 -2.20
N GLU A 25 -13.45 -10.15 -1.61
CA GLU A 25 -12.98 -10.73 -0.37
C GLU A 25 -11.69 -11.52 -0.58
N ASP A 26 -11.63 -12.27 -1.67
CA ASP A 26 -10.42 -12.99 -2.02
C ASP A 26 -9.26 -12.03 -2.26
N PHE A 27 -9.55 -10.94 -2.95
CA PHE A 27 -8.55 -9.91 -3.21
C PHE A 27 -8.02 -9.33 -1.90
N ARG A 28 -8.91 -9.02 -0.97
CA ARG A 28 -8.50 -8.48 0.33
C ARG A 28 -7.62 -9.45 1.09
N LYS A 29 -7.99 -10.71 1.07
CA LYS A 29 -7.20 -11.73 1.76
C LYS A 29 -5.82 -11.86 1.12
N ALA A 30 -5.78 -11.85 -0.21
CA ALA A 30 -4.50 -11.92 -0.90
C ALA A 30 -3.64 -10.72 -0.58
N LEU A 31 -4.26 -9.54 -0.54
CA LEU A 31 -3.54 -8.32 -0.22
C LEU A 31 -3.01 -8.36 1.21
N ALA A 32 -3.83 -8.80 2.15
CA ALA A 32 -3.39 -8.91 3.53
C ALA A 32 -2.23 -9.89 3.67
N THR A 33 -2.30 -11.00 2.93
CA THR A 33 -1.21 -11.97 2.95
C THR A 33 0.06 -11.38 2.36
N ALA A 34 -0.08 -10.63 1.26
CA ALA A 34 1.08 -10.00 0.63
C ALA A 34 1.75 -9.03 1.59
N ILE A 35 0.95 -8.20 2.25
CA ILE A 35 1.49 -7.24 3.21
C ILE A 35 2.12 -7.96 4.39
N GLY A 36 1.45 -9.00 4.87
CA GLY A 36 1.97 -9.76 6.02
C GLY A 36 3.31 -10.43 5.73
N GLY A 37 3.61 -10.69 4.46
CA GLY A 37 4.87 -11.29 4.09
C GLY A 37 6.01 -10.32 3.88
N LEU A 38 5.77 -9.02 4.07
CA LEU A 38 6.82 -8.03 3.88
C LEU A 38 7.82 -8.06 5.03
N PRO A 39 9.05 -7.59 4.79
CA PRO A 39 9.97 -7.36 5.90
C PRO A 39 9.33 -6.44 6.94
N GLU A 40 9.73 -6.63 8.19
CA GLU A 40 9.09 -5.90 9.29
C GLU A 40 9.12 -4.39 9.10
N ARG A 41 10.25 -3.87 8.65
CA ARG A 41 10.38 -2.43 8.48
C ARG A 41 9.41 -1.91 7.43
N GLU A 42 9.23 -2.66 6.35
CA GLU A 42 8.29 -2.26 5.31
C GLU A 42 6.86 -2.31 5.81
N LYS A 43 6.52 -3.36 6.56
CA LYS A 43 5.19 -3.44 7.16
C LYS A 43 4.94 -2.26 8.08
N LEU A 44 5.94 -1.91 8.88
CA LEU A 44 5.79 -0.83 9.83
C LEU A 44 5.57 0.50 9.12
N VAL A 45 6.33 0.75 8.05
CA VAL A 45 6.17 1.98 7.29
C VAL A 45 4.76 2.07 6.71
N LEU A 46 4.26 0.97 6.14
CA LEU A 46 2.92 0.98 5.59
C LEU A 46 1.88 1.24 6.66
N SER A 47 2.04 0.61 7.83
CA SER A 47 1.11 0.81 8.92
C SER A 47 1.11 2.26 9.40
N LEU A 48 2.27 2.84 9.56
CA LEU A 48 2.35 4.22 10.01
C LEU A 48 1.79 5.18 8.99
N TYR A 49 1.97 4.87 7.72
CA TYR A 49 1.52 5.77 6.68
C TYR A 49 0.01 5.67 6.46
N TYR A 50 -0.53 4.46 6.41
CA TYR A 50 -1.92 4.25 6.04
C TYR A 50 -2.86 4.13 7.23
N ASP A 51 -2.42 3.52 8.31
CA ASP A 51 -3.28 3.36 9.49
C ASP A 51 -3.18 4.53 10.43
N GLU A 52 -1.96 5.01 10.67
CA GLU A 52 -1.76 6.13 11.58
C GLU A 52 -1.75 7.47 10.86
N GLU A 53 -1.76 7.44 9.54
CA GLU A 53 -1.85 8.63 8.71
C GLU A 53 -0.72 9.62 8.95
N LEU A 54 0.46 9.09 9.22
CA LEU A 54 1.65 9.93 9.36
C LEU A 54 2.23 10.23 7.99
N ASN A 55 2.84 11.38 7.85
CA ASN A 55 3.53 11.68 6.61
C ASN A 55 4.95 11.07 6.66
N LEU A 56 5.64 11.13 5.53
CA LEU A 56 6.96 10.48 5.45
C LEU A 56 7.97 11.07 6.42
N LYS A 57 7.88 12.37 6.64
CA LYS A 57 8.79 13.04 7.56
C LYS A 57 8.54 12.56 8.99
N GLU A 58 7.28 12.44 9.36
CA GLU A 58 6.93 11.97 10.69
C GLU A 58 7.37 10.52 10.89
N ILE A 59 7.19 9.70 9.88
CA ILE A 59 7.63 8.31 9.94
C ILE A 59 9.15 8.25 10.11
N GLY A 60 9.85 9.12 9.40
CA GLY A 60 11.30 9.18 9.55
C GLY A 60 11.71 9.46 10.98
N LYS A 61 10.97 10.34 11.65
CA LYS A 61 11.27 10.63 13.05
C LYS A 61 11.01 9.42 13.94
N VAL A 62 9.92 8.71 13.68
CA VAL A 62 9.59 7.53 14.46
C VAL A 62 10.66 6.46 14.29
N LEU A 63 11.11 6.25 13.07
CA LEU A 63 12.08 5.20 12.78
C LEU A 63 13.52 5.66 12.90
N GLU A 64 13.73 6.95 13.13
CA GLU A 64 15.06 7.52 13.26
C GLU A 64 15.87 7.36 11.97
N VAL A 65 15.22 7.61 10.85
CA VAL A 65 15.86 7.60 9.55
C VAL A 65 15.41 8.83 8.78
N SER A 66 16.06 9.09 7.66
CA SER A 66 15.71 10.24 6.85
C SER A 66 14.39 10.03 6.14
N GLU A 67 13.78 11.14 5.75
CA GLU A 67 12.56 11.06 4.95
C GLU A 67 12.82 10.34 3.63
N SER A 68 13.98 10.56 3.03
CA SER A 68 14.35 9.85 1.80
C SER A 68 14.39 8.35 2.01
N ARG A 69 14.91 7.92 3.16
CA ARG A 69 14.97 6.49 3.45
C ARG A 69 13.58 5.92 3.60
N VAL A 70 12.68 6.65 4.26
CA VAL A 70 11.30 6.21 4.40
C VAL A 70 10.67 6.06 3.02
N CYS A 71 10.92 7.02 2.15
CA CYS A 71 10.38 6.97 0.79
C CYS A 71 10.86 5.72 0.07
N GLN A 72 12.15 5.37 0.21
CA GLN A 72 12.67 4.16 -0.39
C GLN A 72 12.01 2.90 0.16
N ILE A 73 11.85 2.85 1.47
CA ILE A 73 11.22 1.69 2.11
C ILE A 73 9.78 1.56 1.63
N HIS A 74 9.07 2.67 1.60
CA HIS A 74 7.69 2.69 1.14
C HIS A 74 7.58 2.19 -0.30
N GLY A 75 8.47 2.70 -1.17
CA GLY A 75 8.47 2.28 -2.56
C GLY A 75 8.77 0.80 -2.73
N GLN A 76 9.74 0.30 -1.97
CA GLN A 76 10.08 -1.12 -2.03
C GLN A 76 8.91 -1.98 -1.56
N ALA A 77 8.23 -1.53 -0.50
CA ALA A 77 7.08 -2.27 0.01
C ALA A 77 5.99 -2.39 -1.06
N LEU A 78 5.72 -1.29 -1.75
CA LEU A 78 4.71 -1.30 -2.80
C LEU A 78 5.08 -2.20 -3.96
N VAL A 79 6.36 -2.22 -4.34
CA VAL A 79 6.83 -3.10 -5.41
C VAL A 79 6.63 -4.56 -5.02
N ARG A 80 6.95 -4.91 -3.78
CA ARG A 80 6.80 -6.29 -3.33
C ARG A 80 5.34 -6.70 -3.27
N VAL A 81 4.49 -5.83 -2.75
CA VAL A 81 3.06 -6.12 -2.69
C VAL A 81 2.50 -6.31 -4.10
N ARG A 82 2.89 -5.42 -5.00
CA ARG A 82 2.42 -5.51 -6.38
C ARG A 82 2.82 -6.83 -7.02
N ALA A 83 4.07 -7.24 -6.82
CA ALA A 83 4.55 -8.49 -7.40
C ALA A 83 3.75 -9.68 -6.87
N ARG A 84 3.48 -9.69 -5.57
CA ARG A 84 2.69 -10.77 -4.98
C ARG A 84 1.27 -10.78 -5.51
N MET A 85 0.68 -9.61 -5.67
CA MET A 85 -0.68 -9.52 -6.18
C MET A 85 -0.75 -9.96 -7.65
N GLU A 86 0.29 -9.67 -8.41
CA GLU A 86 0.34 -10.14 -9.80
C GLU A 86 0.44 -11.66 -9.86
N GLU A 87 1.23 -12.24 -8.97
CA GLU A 87 1.31 -13.70 -8.88
C GLU A 87 -0.03 -14.31 -8.51
N TRP A 88 -0.69 -13.71 -7.53
CA TRP A 88 -1.99 -14.20 -7.11
C TRP A 88 -2.97 -14.16 -8.28
N GLN A 89 -2.94 -13.07 -9.04
CA GLN A 89 -3.85 -12.92 -10.16
C GLN A 89 -3.59 -13.94 -11.25
N ARG A 90 -2.32 -14.24 -11.49
CA ARG A 90 -1.97 -15.24 -12.49
C ARG A 90 -2.37 -16.64 -12.06
N GLY A 91 -2.40 -16.90 -10.78
CA GLY A 91 -2.75 -18.21 -10.26
C GLY A 91 -4.24 -18.48 -10.17
N ARG A 92 -5.05 -17.52 -10.52
CA ARG A 92 -6.51 -17.70 -10.44
C ARG A 92 -7.12 -18.41 -11.65
#